data_4d0284cc01181c07734cbffed4cf6181
#
_entry.id   4d0284cc01181c07734cbffed4cf6181
#
_cell.length_a   1.000
_cell.length_b   1.000
_cell.length_c   1.000
_cell.angle_alpha   90.00
_cell.angle_beta   90.00
_cell.angle_gamma   90.00
#
_symmetry.space_group_name_H-M   'P 1'
#
loop_
_entity.id
_entity.type
_entity.pdbx_description
1 polymer ?
#
loop_
_entity_poly.entity_id
_entity_poly.type
_entity_poly.pdbx_seq_one_letter_code
_entity_poly.pdbx_strand_id
1 'polypeptide(L)'
;MKATGKEHEQNGRPLGLRERKKLRTRQALIDTALEQFTEHGFDRVTLDALCETVEVSKRTFFRTFGSKEDVALAPTHDMWTSFLTELETADPAASGDRSAFALLRDTLLATIERMAAADGDWARRVRRSRRLAEHAPSIDAHGLAFCDRTSAAAVDLVRRRFELDGGRNAQEGLLLRLAVDILVAAFHQALDQWVADPAEPDAAGLVSAVQDTCAAVPASLSLGVTAR
;
A
#
# COMPACT_ATOMS: atom_id res chain seq x y z
N MET A 1 -9.41 2.59 -51.76
CA MET A 1 -8.15 1.95 -51.31
C MET A 1 -8.19 1.85 -49.80
N LYS A 2 -8.18 0.61 -49.31
CA LYS A 2 -8.29 0.26 -47.90
C LYS A 2 -6.98 0.57 -47.16
N ALA A 3 -7.05 1.23 -46.02
CA ALA A 3 -5.99 1.20 -45.03
C ALA A 3 -6.61 0.78 -43.70
N THR A 4 -6.31 -0.45 -43.34
CA THR A 4 -6.70 -1.17 -42.14
C THR A 4 -6.01 -0.58 -40.90
N GLY A 5 -6.81 -0.13 -39.94
CA GLY A 5 -6.35 0.15 -38.57
C GLY A 5 -5.95 -1.15 -37.89
N LYS A 6 -4.74 -1.22 -37.36
CA LYS A 6 -4.32 -2.19 -36.37
C LYS A 6 -4.61 -1.60 -35.00
N GLU A 7 -5.72 -1.98 -34.42
CA GLU A 7 -6.05 -1.71 -33.04
C GLU A 7 -5.09 -2.50 -32.13
N HIS A 8 -4.59 -1.83 -31.12
CA HIS A 8 -3.72 -2.38 -30.07
C HIS A 8 -4.53 -3.31 -29.16
N GLU A 9 -4.55 -4.58 -29.49
CA GLU A 9 -4.91 -5.66 -28.57
C GLU A 9 -3.65 -6.14 -27.83
N GLN A 10 -3.27 -5.45 -26.76
CA GLN A 10 -2.23 -5.89 -25.83
C GLN A 10 -2.77 -5.87 -24.40
N ASN A 11 -3.70 -6.78 -24.07
CA ASN A 11 -3.92 -7.15 -22.67
C ASN A 11 -4.61 -8.50 -22.60
N GLY A 12 -3.86 -9.57 -22.24
CA GLY A 12 -4.46 -10.92 -22.08
C GLY A 12 -3.48 -12.07 -22.25
N ARG A 13 -2.19 -11.84 -22.41
CA ARG A 13 -1.24 -12.95 -22.50
C ARG A 13 -1.07 -13.60 -21.12
N PRO A 14 -1.41 -14.88 -20.94
CA PRO A 14 -1.23 -15.55 -19.66
C PRO A 14 0.24 -15.50 -19.26
N LEU A 15 0.50 -15.14 -17.99
CA LEU A 15 1.85 -15.08 -17.41
C LEU A 15 2.62 -16.36 -17.70
N GLY A 16 3.85 -16.24 -18.15
CA GLY A 16 4.72 -17.38 -18.41
C GLY A 16 4.91 -18.26 -17.17
N LEU A 17 5.20 -19.54 -17.37
CA LEU A 17 5.36 -20.51 -16.28
C LEU A 17 6.41 -20.04 -15.24
N ARG A 18 7.49 -19.39 -15.68
CA ARG A 18 8.55 -18.86 -14.82
C ARG A 18 8.03 -17.73 -13.92
N GLU A 19 7.22 -16.83 -14.47
CA GLU A 19 6.65 -15.70 -13.72
C GLU A 19 5.60 -16.18 -12.71
N ARG A 20 4.75 -17.13 -13.10
CA ARG A 20 3.81 -17.79 -12.17
C ARG A 20 4.54 -18.48 -11.01
N LYS A 21 5.65 -19.18 -11.28
CA LYS A 21 6.45 -19.82 -10.24
C LYS A 21 7.08 -18.78 -9.28
N LYS A 22 7.57 -17.65 -9.81
CA LYS A 22 8.13 -16.55 -9.02
C LYS A 22 7.07 -15.93 -8.09
N LEU A 23 5.87 -15.66 -8.60
CA LEU A 23 4.76 -15.13 -7.80
C LEU A 23 4.32 -16.12 -6.72
N ARG A 24 4.21 -17.42 -7.02
CA ARG A 24 3.90 -18.45 -6.02
C ARG A 24 4.95 -18.53 -4.90
N THR A 25 6.24 -18.51 -5.28
CA THR A 25 7.33 -18.53 -4.29
C THR A 25 7.31 -17.28 -3.42
N ARG A 26 7.05 -16.10 -4.01
CA ARG A 26 6.92 -14.84 -3.25
C ARG A 26 5.76 -14.92 -2.26
N GLN A 27 4.60 -15.41 -2.70
CA GLN A 27 3.42 -15.54 -1.85
C GLN A 27 3.66 -16.53 -0.72
N ALA A 28 4.25 -17.69 -1.00
CA ALA A 28 4.60 -18.68 0.02
C ALA A 28 5.55 -18.10 1.07
N LEU A 29 6.53 -17.29 0.67
CA LEU A 29 7.43 -16.60 1.61
C LEU A 29 6.66 -15.63 2.52
N ILE A 30 5.70 -14.85 1.98
CA ILE A 30 4.88 -13.93 2.77
C ILE A 30 4.04 -14.71 3.79
N ASP A 31 3.30 -15.71 3.33
CA ASP A 31 2.38 -16.48 4.16
C ASP A 31 3.13 -17.19 5.31
N THR A 32 4.21 -17.89 4.98
CA THR A 32 5.04 -18.59 5.97
C THR A 32 5.72 -17.62 6.95
N ALA A 33 6.21 -16.47 6.44
CA ALA A 33 6.82 -15.46 7.31
C ALA A 33 5.82 -14.89 8.32
N LEU A 34 4.64 -14.46 7.83
CA LEU A 34 3.60 -13.91 8.70
C LEU A 34 3.10 -14.93 9.73
N GLU A 35 2.99 -16.21 9.35
CA GLU A 35 2.63 -17.28 10.26
C GLU A 35 3.70 -17.49 11.33
N GLN A 36 4.94 -17.76 10.94
CA GLN A 36 6.04 -18.03 11.88
C GLN A 36 6.32 -16.83 12.80
N PHE A 37 6.30 -15.60 12.26
CA PHE A 37 6.51 -14.39 13.07
C PHE A 37 5.39 -14.20 14.11
N THR A 38 4.15 -14.54 13.75
CA THR A 38 3.01 -14.47 14.67
C THR A 38 3.10 -15.55 15.77
N GLU A 39 3.49 -16.78 15.42
CA GLU A 39 3.52 -17.91 16.35
C GLU A 39 4.75 -17.93 17.26
N HIS A 40 5.91 -17.55 16.71
CA HIS A 40 7.19 -17.70 17.41
C HIS A 40 7.84 -16.38 17.80
N GLY A 41 7.30 -15.25 17.32
CA GLY A 41 7.85 -13.91 17.49
C GLY A 41 8.88 -13.57 16.42
N PHE A 42 8.87 -12.30 15.98
CA PHE A 42 9.69 -11.82 14.88
C PHE A 42 11.19 -12.06 15.08
N ASP A 43 11.73 -11.76 16.28
CA ASP A 43 13.17 -11.84 16.55
C ASP A 43 13.68 -13.30 16.60
N ARG A 44 12.85 -14.24 16.97
CA ARG A 44 13.23 -15.66 17.13
C ARG A 44 13.31 -16.40 15.81
N VAL A 45 12.54 -15.98 14.81
CA VAL A 45 12.54 -16.64 13.50
C VAL A 45 13.76 -16.21 12.70
N THR A 46 14.58 -17.16 12.30
CA THR A 46 15.75 -16.89 11.45
C THR A 46 15.40 -16.96 9.97
N LEU A 47 16.20 -16.28 9.14
CA LEU A 47 16.06 -16.40 7.67
C LEU A 47 16.32 -17.82 7.18
N ASP A 48 17.19 -18.59 7.89
CA ASP A 48 17.46 -19.98 7.53
C ASP A 48 16.21 -20.83 7.71
N ALA A 49 15.58 -20.75 8.89
CA ALA A 49 14.35 -21.49 9.18
C ALA A 49 13.23 -21.15 8.19
N LEU A 50 13.05 -19.86 7.88
CA LEU A 50 12.05 -19.41 6.90
C LEU A 50 12.33 -19.97 5.50
N CYS A 51 13.58 -19.91 5.04
CA CYS A 51 13.98 -20.41 3.72
C CYS A 51 13.84 -21.95 3.65
N GLU A 52 14.15 -22.65 4.72
CA GLU A 52 14.01 -24.11 4.82
C GLU A 52 12.54 -24.52 4.71
N THR A 53 11.64 -23.87 5.46
CA THR A 53 10.19 -24.16 5.42
C THR A 53 9.59 -23.95 4.02
N VAL A 54 10.04 -22.94 3.27
CA VAL A 54 9.55 -22.65 1.90
C VAL A 54 10.36 -23.40 0.83
N GLU A 55 11.35 -24.18 1.20
CA GLU A 55 12.25 -24.92 0.31
C GLU A 55 12.96 -24.01 -0.72
N VAL A 56 13.44 -22.84 -0.28
CA VAL A 56 14.18 -21.90 -1.11
C VAL A 56 15.56 -21.59 -0.53
N SER A 57 16.50 -21.19 -1.39
CA SER A 57 17.80 -20.70 -0.91
C SER A 57 17.70 -19.25 -0.37
N LYS A 58 18.59 -18.84 0.54
CA LYS A 58 18.77 -17.42 0.92
C LYS A 58 18.98 -16.51 -0.28
N ARG A 59 19.66 -16.95 -1.32
CA ARG A 59 19.83 -16.19 -2.58
C ARG A 59 18.46 -15.92 -3.25
N THR A 60 17.54 -16.88 -3.19
CA THR A 60 16.18 -16.71 -3.70
C THR A 60 15.38 -15.74 -2.85
N PHE A 61 15.51 -15.83 -1.52
CA PHE A 61 14.92 -14.87 -0.60
C PHE A 61 15.39 -13.44 -0.91
N PHE A 62 16.71 -13.18 -0.89
CA PHE A 62 17.26 -11.84 -1.12
C PHE A 62 17.06 -11.29 -2.54
N ARG A 63 16.72 -12.14 -3.50
CA ARG A 63 16.26 -11.68 -4.82
C ARG A 63 14.81 -11.16 -4.77
N THR A 64 14.03 -11.56 -3.76
CA THR A 64 12.59 -11.26 -3.63
C THR A 64 12.33 -10.20 -2.59
N PHE A 65 13.04 -10.22 -1.47
CA PHE A 65 12.93 -9.32 -0.33
C PHE A 65 14.32 -8.89 0.14
N GLY A 66 14.46 -7.62 0.54
CA GLY A 66 15.74 -7.10 1.05
C GLY A 66 16.04 -7.54 2.49
N SER A 67 15.00 -7.78 3.30
CA SER A 67 15.12 -8.10 4.72
C SER A 67 13.94 -8.92 5.25
N LYS A 68 13.98 -9.30 6.53
CA LYS A 68 12.85 -9.90 7.25
C LYS A 68 11.69 -8.91 7.42
N GLU A 69 12.02 -7.64 7.64
CA GLU A 69 11.05 -6.55 7.74
C GLU A 69 10.30 -6.36 6.42
N ASP A 70 11.00 -6.44 5.28
CA ASP A 70 10.37 -6.34 3.96
C ASP A 70 9.30 -7.43 3.74
N VAL A 71 9.58 -8.67 4.11
CA VAL A 71 8.59 -9.74 3.94
C VAL A 71 7.43 -9.61 4.93
N ALA A 72 7.70 -9.13 6.15
CA ALA A 72 6.65 -8.88 7.15
C ALA A 72 5.69 -7.76 6.71
N LEU A 73 6.19 -6.73 6.04
CA LEU A 73 5.41 -5.58 5.57
C LEU A 73 4.91 -5.70 4.12
N ALA A 74 5.25 -6.80 3.44
CA ALA A 74 4.94 -6.98 2.02
C ALA A 74 3.47 -6.73 1.64
N PRO A 75 2.45 -7.14 2.42
CA PRO A 75 1.04 -6.90 2.06
C PRO A 75 0.70 -5.41 1.92
N THR A 76 1.24 -4.57 2.81
CA THR A 76 1.02 -3.12 2.80
C THR A 76 1.94 -2.42 1.79
N HIS A 77 3.20 -2.85 1.66
CA HIS A 77 4.13 -2.32 0.67
C HIS A 77 3.65 -2.56 -0.77
N ASP A 78 3.08 -3.74 -1.05
CA ASP A 78 2.51 -4.06 -2.36
C ASP A 78 1.30 -3.16 -2.68
N MET A 79 0.46 -2.90 -1.69
CA MET A 79 -0.67 -1.98 -1.84
C MET A 79 -0.18 -0.57 -2.20
N TRP A 80 0.79 -0.02 -1.47
CA TRP A 80 1.33 1.30 -1.77
C TRP A 80 2.06 1.36 -3.12
N THR A 81 2.74 0.30 -3.51
CA THR A 81 3.36 0.19 -4.83
C THR A 81 2.30 0.17 -5.94
N SER A 82 1.20 -0.54 -5.71
CA SER A 82 0.05 -0.57 -6.62
C SER A 82 -0.62 0.82 -6.71
N PHE A 83 -0.80 1.51 -5.58
CA PHE A 83 -1.29 2.88 -5.52
C PHE A 83 -0.46 3.86 -6.38
N LEU A 84 0.87 3.80 -6.28
CA LEU A 84 1.75 4.61 -7.12
C LEU A 84 1.60 4.28 -8.61
N THR A 85 1.46 3.00 -8.95
CA THR A 85 1.23 2.56 -10.34
C THR A 85 -0.08 3.11 -10.89
N GLU A 86 -1.12 3.19 -10.08
CA GLU A 86 -2.41 3.76 -10.48
C GLU A 86 -2.36 5.26 -10.65
N LEU A 87 -1.69 5.96 -9.74
CA LEU A 87 -1.42 7.39 -9.93
C LEU A 87 -0.64 7.66 -11.23
N GLU A 88 0.31 6.77 -11.57
CA GLU A 88 1.09 6.89 -12.80
C GLU A 88 0.26 6.64 -14.06
N THR A 89 -0.73 5.77 -14.00
CA THR A 89 -1.56 5.39 -15.14
C THR A 89 -2.91 6.12 -15.20
N ALA A 90 -3.27 6.86 -14.15
CA ALA A 90 -4.53 7.61 -14.08
C ALA A 90 -4.65 8.59 -15.26
N ASP A 91 -5.85 8.70 -15.83
CA ASP A 91 -6.14 9.69 -16.85
C ASP A 91 -6.44 11.05 -16.19
N PRO A 92 -5.60 12.08 -16.39
CA PRO A 92 -5.85 13.39 -15.84
C PRO A 92 -7.18 14.00 -16.29
N ALA A 93 -7.59 13.75 -17.55
CA ALA A 93 -8.86 14.26 -18.08
C ALA A 93 -10.09 13.66 -17.39
N ALA A 94 -10.00 12.38 -16.97
CA ALA A 94 -11.06 11.73 -16.20
C ALA A 94 -11.11 12.19 -14.73
N SER A 95 -10.09 12.91 -14.26
CA SER A 95 -9.99 13.33 -12.87
C SER A 95 -10.93 14.49 -12.51
N GLY A 96 -11.37 15.33 -13.47
CA GLY A 96 -12.26 16.46 -13.23
C GLY A 96 -11.70 17.50 -12.25
N ASP A 97 -12.53 18.46 -11.85
CA ASP A 97 -12.21 19.51 -10.87
C ASP A 97 -12.32 18.97 -9.44
N ARG A 98 -11.38 18.10 -9.02
CA ARG A 98 -11.32 17.60 -7.64
C ARG A 98 -10.01 17.99 -6.97
N SER A 99 -10.03 18.12 -5.64
CA SER A 99 -8.80 18.41 -4.89
C SER A 99 -7.77 17.28 -5.03
N ALA A 100 -6.48 17.62 -4.89
CA ALA A 100 -5.39 16.63 -4.86
C ALA A 100 -5.64 15.56 -3.77
N PHE A 101 -6.14 15.95 -2.59
CA PHE A 101 -6.49 15.01 -1.52
C PHE A 101 -7.59 14.04 -1.95
N ALA A 102 -8.65 14.51 -2.63
CA ALA A 102 -9.71 13.64 -3.12
C ALA A 102 -9.21 12.66 -4.18
N LEU A 103 -8.37 13.11 -5.11
CA LEU A 103 -7.71 12.24 -6.10
C LEU A 103 -6.91 11.12 -5.41
N LEU A 104 -6.05 11.48 -4.45
CA LEU A 104 -5.19 10.54 -3.72
C LEU A 104 -6.02 9.55 -2.91
N ARG A 105 -7.04 10.03 -2.18
CA ARG A 105 -7.97 9.18 -1.41
C ARG A 105 -8.70 8.17 -2.30
N ASP A 106 -9.30 8.64 -3.38
CA ASP A 106 -10.10 7.79 -4.26
C ASP A 106 -9.23 6.74 -4.96
N THR A 107 -8.00 7.10 -5.34
CA THR A 107 -7.01 6.16 -5.88
C THR A 107 -6.62 5.11 -4.83
N LEU A 108 -6.42 5.49 -3.57
CA LEU A 108 -6.12 4.54 -2.49
C LEU A 108 -7.26 3.56 -2.25
N LEU A 109 -8.51 4.05 -2.19
CA LEU A 109 -9.68 3.20 -2.00
C LEU A 109 -9.83 2.20 -3.15
N ALA A 110 -9.74 2.64 -4.40
CA ALA A 110 -9.77 1.76 -5.57
C ALA A 110 -8.64 0.72 -5.56
N THR A 111 -7.45 1.11 -5.06
CA THR A 111 -6.31 0.19 -4.91
C THR A 111 -6.62 -0.91 -3.89
N ILE A 112 -7.17 -0.56 -2.71
CA ILE A 112 -7.54 -1.52 -1.67
C ILE A 112 -8.58 -2.51 -2.21
N GLU A 113 -9.63 -2.04 -2.85
CA GLU A 113 -10.70 -2.87 -3.43
C GLU A 113 -10.13 -3.84 -4.46
N ARG A 114 -9.25 -3.39 -5.33
CA ARG A 114 -8.65 -4.23 -6.36
C ARG A 114 -7.67 -5.26 -5.80
N MET A 115 -6.85 -4.90 -4.81
CA MET A 115 -5.97 -5.85 -4.12
C MET A 115 -6.78 -6.98 -3.48
N ALA A 116 -7.88 -6.64 -2.82
CA ALA A 116 -8.78 -7.61 -2.21
C ALA A 116 -9.52 -8.48 -3.23
N ALA A 117 -9.95 -7.91 -4.35
CA ALA A 117 -10.60 -8.67 -5.42
C ALA A 117 -9.63 -9.65 -6.11
N ALA A 118 -8.35 -9.29 -6.21
CA ALA A 118 -7.32 -10.16 -6.78
C ALA A 118 -6.86 -11.28 -5.84
N ASP A 119 -6.98 -11.08 -4.53
CA ASP A 119 -6.50 -11.99 -3.49
C ASP A 119 -7.38 -11.92 -2.23
N GLY A 120 -8.27 -12.90 -2.08
CA GLY A 120 -9.23 -12.95 -0.96
C GLY A 120 -8.57 -13.03 0.43
N ASP A 121 -7.30 -13.46 0.53
CA ASP A 121 -6.57 -13.53 1.79
C ASP A 121 -5.75 -12.26 2.10
N TRP A 122 -5.74 -11.29 1.19
CA TRP A 122 -4.94 -10.07 1.33
C TRP A 122 -5.25 -9.30 2.62
N ALA A 123 -6.51 -9.06 2.93
CA ALA A 123 -6.91 -8.35 4.14
C ALA A 123 -6.40 -9.03 5.43
N ARG A 124 -6.48 -10.36 5.49
CA ARG A 124 -5.95 -11.15 6.61
C ARG A 124 -4.43 -10.97 6.77
N ARG A 125 -3.70 -10.93 5.66
CA ARG A 125 -2.25 -10.67 5.67
C ARG A 125 -1.91 -9.27 6.13
N VAL A 126 -2.64 -8.25 5.66
CA VAL A 126 -2.48 -6.86 6.12
C VAL A 126 -2.67 -6.77 7.62
N ARG A 127 -3.73 -7.39 8.17
CA ARG A 127 -3.99 -7.42 9.62
C ARG A 127 -2.86 -8.08 10.40
N ARG A 128 -2.36 -9.24 9.95
CA ARG A 128 -1.22 -9.93 10.58
C ARG A 128 0.05 -9.06 10.55
N SER A 129 0.35 -8.49 9.39
CA SER A 129 1.49 -7.59 9.19
C SER A 129 1.45 -6.39 10.15
N ARG A 130 0.29 -5.72 10.29
CA ARG A 130 0.13 -4.58 11.21
C ARG A 130 0.31 -4.97 12.66
N ARG A 131 -0.29 -6.07 13.11
CA ARG A 131 -0.11 -6.59 14.48
C ARG A 131 1.34 -6.92 14.79
N LEU A 132 2.11 -7.44 13.83
CA LEU A 132 3.55 -7.67 14.00
C LEU A 132 4.31 -6.36 14.18
N ALA A 133 3.99 -5.32 13.41
CA ALA A 133 4.62 -4.01 13.51
C ALA A 133 4.39 -3.35 14.88
N GLU A 134 3.22 -3.53 15.50
CA GLU A 134 2.92 -3.02 16.85
C GLU A 134 3.86 -3.57 17.93
N HIS A 135 4.42 -4.78 17.73
CA HIS A 135 5.24 -5.48 18.72
C HIS A 135 6.72 -5.60 18.35
N ALA A 136 7.12 -5.13 17.16
CA ALA A 136 8.48 -5.21 16.66
C ALA A 136 8.97 -3.85 16.14
N PRO A 137 9.72 -3.07 16.94
CA PRO A 137 10.18 -1.72 16.58
C PRO A 137 10.98 -1.65 15.28
N SER A 138 11.70 -2.72 14.91
CA SER A 138 12.44 -2.77 13.64
C SER A 138 11.50 -2.81 12.43
N ILE A 139 10.37 -3.51 12.54
CA ILE A 139 9.35 -3.54 11.48
C ILE A 139 8.71 -2.16 11.35
N ASP A 140 8.34 -1.53 12.47
CA ASP A 140 7.73 -0.19 12.46
C ASP A 140 8.67 0.86 11.85
N ALA A 141 9.93 0.91 12.27
CA ALA A 141 10.94 1.81 11.71
C ALA A 141 11.16 1.59 10.20
N HIS A 142 11.15 0.33 9.75
CA HIS A 142 11.27 -0.01 8.33
C HIS A 142 10.04 0.46 7.54
N GLY A 143 8.85 0.32 8.10
CA GLY A 143 7.59 0.82 7.56
C GLY A 143 7.58 2.35 7.40
N LEU A 144 8.02 3.10 8.42
CA LEU A 144 8.12 4.56 8.36
C LEU A 144 9.06 5.03 7.24
N ALA A 145 10.23 4.41 7.10
CA ALA A 145 11.16 4.73 6.02
C ALA A 145 10.58 4.42 4.62
N PHE A 146 9.77 3.37 4.50
CA PHE A 146 9.05 3.07 3.27
C PHE A 146 7.97 4.11 2.98
N CYS A 147 7.17 4.51 3.97
CA CYS A 147 6.13 5.54 3.84
C CYS A 147 6.72 6.88 3.37
N ASP A 148 7.86 7.32 3.92
CA ASP A 148 8.48 8.58 3.49
C ASP A 148 8.89 8.55 2.00
N ARG A 149 9.52 7.46 1.55
CA ARG A 149 9.85 7.27 0.12
C ARG A 149 8.62 7.23 -0.77
N THR A 150 7.55 6.57 -0.32
CA THR A 150 6.28 6.47 -1.06
C THR A 150 5.59 7.83 -1.14
N SER A 151 5.58 8.60 -0.05
CA SER A 151 5.05 9.97 -0.03
C SER A 151 5.80 10.87 -1.02
N ALA A 152 7.13 10.81 -1.04
CA ALA A 152 7.93 11.57 -2.00
C ALA A 152 7.61 11.18 -3.45
N ALA A 153 7.50 9.88 -3.74
CA ALA A 153 7.15 9.38 -5.07
C ALA A 153 5.73 9.80 -5.51
N ALA A 154 4.75 9.78 -4.59
CA ALA A 154 3.38 10.25 -4.88
C ALA A 154 3.35 11.74 -5.22
N VAL A 155 4.07 12.59 -4.46
CA VAL A 155 4.20 14.02 -4.77
C VAL A 155 4.79 14.23 -6.16
N ASP A 156 5.87 13.54 -6.49
CA ASP A 156 6.50 13.63 -7.79
C ASP A 156 5.61 13.17 -8.94
N LEU A 157 4.84 12.09 -8.75
CA LEU A 157 3.87 11.60 -9.73
C LEU A 157 2.76 12.61 -9.99
N VAL A 158 2.13 13.13 -8.93
CA VAL A 158 1.06 14.13 -9.07
C VAL A 158 1.57 15.37 -9.80
N ARG A 159 2.75 15.89 -9.42
CA ARG A 159 3.36 17.06 -10.09
C ARG A 159 3.68 16.85 -11.57
N ARG A 160 4.03 15.64 -11.96
CA ARG A 160 4.33 15.33 -13.36
C ARG A 160 3.08 15.12 -14.20
N ARG A 161 2.02 14.59 -13.61
CA ARG A 161 0.86 14.09 -14.35
C ARG A 161 -0.33 15.03 -14.33
N PHE A 162 -0.45 15.86 -13.30
CA PHE A 162 -1.61 16.73 -13.08
C PHE A 162 -1.20 18.19 -13.06
N GLU A 163 -2.08 19.06 -13.56
CA GLU A 163 -1.99 20.49 -13.35
C GLU A 163 -2.61 20.81 -11.98
N LEU A 164 -1.90 21.64 -11.21
CA LEU A 164 -2.37 22.08 -9.89
C LEU A 164 -2.81 23.55 -10.02
N ASP A 165 -3.88 23.93 -9.29
CA ASP A 165 -4.40 25.30 -9.25
C ASP A 165 -3.33 26.24 -8.64
N GLY A 166 -2.89 27.27 -9.36
CA GLY A 166 -1.90 28.22 -8.85
C GLY A 166 -0.50 28.14 -9.46
N GLY A 167 -0.23 27.12 -10.31
CA GLY A 167 1.04 26.95 -11.00
C GLY A 167 2.11 26.28 -10.12
N ARG A 168 3.27 25.96 -10.68
CA ARG A 168 4.34 25.20 -9.99
C ARG A 168 5.18 26.09 -9.06
N ASN A 169 4.59 26.57 -7.96
CA ASN A 169 5.28 27.39 -6.96
C ASN A 169 5.59 26.59 -5.67
N ALA A 170 6.39 27.18 -4.77
CA ALA A 170 6.81 26.53 -3.52
C ALA A 170 5.62 26.24 -2.58
N GLN A 171 4.62 27.11 -2.55
CA GLN A 171 3.45 26.96 -1.69
C GLN A 171 2.61 25.75 -2.12
N GLU A 172 2.41 25.55 -3.40
CA GLU A 172 1.70 24.41 -3.97
C GLU A 172 2.39 23.09 -3.67
N GLY A 173 3.73 23.07 -3.76
CA GLY A 173 4.52 21.94 -3.36
C GLY A 173 4.34 21.57 -1.89
N LEU A 174 4.24 22.56 -1.01
CA LEU A 174 3.94 22.36 0.40
C LEU A 174 2.52 21.79 0.59
N LEU A 175 1.52 22.36 -0.06
CA LEU A 175 0.13 21.91 0.07
C LEU A 175 -0.06 20.48 -0.43
N LEU A 176 0.56 20.13 -1.58
CA LEU A 176 0.53 18.76 -2.09
C LEU A 176 1.22 17.78 -1.14
N ARG A 177 2.39 18.14 -0.61
CA ARG A 177 3.08 17.29 0.37
C ARG A 177 2.23 17.07 1.62
N LEU A 178 1.62 18.13 2.15
CA LEU A 178 0.70 18.02 3.28
C LEU A 178 -0.51 17.12 2.95
N ALA A 179 -1.09 17.23 1.75
CA ALA A 179 -2.20 16.36 1.34
C ALA A 179 -1.80 14.88 1.34
N VAL A 180 -0.59 14.56 0.84
CA VAL A 180 -0.06 13.18 0.87
C VAL A 180 0.20 12.71 2.29
N ASP A 181 0.85 13.53 3.14
CA ASP A 181 1.19 13.16 4.52
C ASP A 181 -0.09 12.98 5.36
N ILE A 182 -1.12 13.81 5.16
CA ILE A 182 -2.43 13.66 5.79
C ILE A 182 -3.10 12.35 5.36
N LEU A 183 -3.05 12.00 4.07
CA LEU A 183 -3.59 10.72 3.60
C LEU A 183 -2.89 9.52 4.25
N VAL A 184 -1.57 9.55 4.33
CA VAL A 184 -0.78 8.47 4.96
C VAL A 184 -1.13 8.36 6.44
N ALA A 185 -1.23 9.48 7.15
CA ALA A 185 -1.63 9.51 8.56
C ALA A 185 -3.07 8.99 8.76
N ALA A 186 -4.01 9.41 7.90
CA ALA A 186 -5.39 8.93 7.91
C ALA A 186 -5.47 7.42 7.65
N PHE A 187 -4.69 6.90 6.69
CA PHE A 187 -4.61 5.47 6.42
C PHE A 187 -4.07 4.68 7.62
N HIS A 188 -2.99 5.14 8.26
CA HIS A 188 -2.46 4.46 9.45
C HIS A 188 -3.49 4.43 10.57
N GLN A 189 -4.18 5.54 10.85
CA GLN A 189 -5.22 5.60 11.87
C GLN A 189 -6.40 4.67 11.53
N ALA A 190 -6.82 4.62 10.27
CA ALA A 190 -7.85 3.69 9.81
C ALA A 190 -7.43 2.23 9.97
N LEU A 191 -6.17 1.94 9.61
CA LEU A 191 -5.60 0.60 9.73
C LEU A 191 -5.56 0.14 11.18
N ASP A 192 -5.16 1.01 12.12
CA ASP A 192 -5.11 0.70 13.56
C ASP A 192 -6.51 0.42 14.12
N GLN A 193 -7.52 1.24 13.76
CA GLN A 193 -8.89 1.02 14.15
C GLN A 193 -9.45 -0.30 13.61
N TRP A 194 -9.21 -0.57 12.32
CA TRP A 194 -9.67 -1.79 11.68
C TRP A 194 -8.99 -3.06 12.25
N VAL A 195 -7.70 -2.98 12.59
CA VAL A 195 -6.96 -4.10 13.21
C VAL A 195 -7.45 -4.39 14.63
N ALA A 196 -7.86 -3.35 15.37
CA ALA A 196 -8.42 -3.47 16.71
C ALA A 196 -9.85 -4.05 16.75
N ASP A 197 -10.57 -4.02 15.64
CA ASP A 197 -11.90 -4.62 15.54
C ASP A 197 -11.80 -6.15 15.71
N PRO A 198 -12.61 -6.75 16.64
CA PRO A 198 -12.63 -8.20 16.83
C PRO A 198 -13.25 -8.98 15.66
N ALA A 199 -13.98 -8.31 14.75
CA ALA A 199 -14.57 -8.96 13.57
C ALA A 199 -13.53 -9.59 12.67
N GLU A 200 -13.94 -10.55 11.83
CA GLU A 200 -13.07 -11.09 10.79
C GLU A 200 -12.61 -9.97 9.84
N PRO A 201 -11.31 -9.90 9.53
CA PRO A 201 -10.77 -8.84 8.70
C PRO A 201 -11.25 -9.00 7.26
N ASP A 202 -12.00 -8.04 6.77
CA ASP A 202 -12.38 -7.92 5.38
C ASP A 202 -11.92 -6.58 4.78
N ALA A 203 -11.85 -6.53 3.47
CA ALA A 203 -11.41 -5.32 2.79
C ALA A 203 -12.47 -4.22 2.83
N ALA A 204 -13.75 -4.56 2.91
CA ALA A 204 -14.84 -3.59 2.98
C ALA A 204 -14.76 -2.79 4.29
N GLY A 205 -14.45 -3.45 5.41
CA GLY A 205 -14.21 -2.80 6.68
C GLY A 205 -13.01 -1.84 6.64
N LEU A 206 -11.91 -2.24 5.98
CA LEU A 206 -10.76 -1.35 5.80
C LEU A 206 -11.11 -0.14 4.91
N VAL A 207 -11.84 -0.35 3.81
CA VAL A 207 -12.32 0.74 2.93
C VAL A 207 -13.17 1.72 3.72
N SER A 208 -14.15 1.23 4.52
CA SER A 208 -15.00 2.07 5.38
C SER A 208 -14.18 2.86 6.39
N ALA A 209 -13.24 2.22 7.09
CA ALA A 209 -12.37 2.88 8.06
C ALA A 209 -11.52 3.99 7.41
N VAL A 210 -10.98 3.78 6.21
CA VAL A 210 -10.23 4.80 5.46
C VAL A 210 -11.14 5.95 5.04
N GLN A 211 -12.36 5.67 4.57
CA GLN A 211 -13.33 6.70 4.21
C GLN A 211 -13.70 7.57 5.41
N ASP A 212 -14.03 6.94 6.54
CA ASP A 212 -14.43 7.62 7.77
C ASP A 212 -13.30 8.49 8.34
N THR A 213 -12.07 7.96 8.34
CA THR A 213 -10.91 8.69 8.84
C THR A 213 -10.57 9.87 7.93
N CYS A 214 -10.62 9.70 6.60
CA CYS A 214 -10.42 10.79 5.65
C CYS A 214 -11.53 11.87 5.78
N ALA A 215 -12.78 11.47 6.03
CA ALA A 215 -13.88 12.39 6.24
C ALA A 215 -13.74 13.21 7.55
N ALA A 216 -13.07 12.66 8.56
CA ALA A 216 -12.80 13.33 9.83
C ALA A 216 -11.68 14.38 9.77
N VAL A 217 -10.84 14.38 8.72
CA VAL A 217 -9.69 15.31 8.59
C VAL A 217 -10.08 16.78 8.77
N PRO A 218 -11.11 17.35 8.11
CA PRO A 218 -11.46 18.77 8.29
C PRO A 218 -11.85 19.09 9.74
N ALA A 219 -12.59 18.21 10.40
CA ALA A 219 -13.00 18.39 11.78
C ALA A 219 -11.80 18.34 12.75
N SER A 220 -10.82 17.46 12.48
CA SER A 220 -9.62 17.34 13.30
C SER A 220 -8.77 18.62 13.29
N LEU A 221 -8.71 19.33 12.15
CA LEU A 221 -7.96 20.58 12.00
C LEU A 221 -8.64 21.77 12.70
N SER A 222 -9.93 21.68 13.04
CA SER A 222 -10.71 22.71 13.72
C SER A 222 -11.10 22.34 15.15
N LEU A 223 -10.56 21.24 15.70
CA LEU A 223 -10.87 20.77 17.05
C LEU A 223 -10.37 21.76 18.09
N GLY A 224 -11.32 22.38 18.83
CA GLY A 224 -11.01 23.31 19.90
C GLY A 224 -10.54 22.60 21.18
N VAL A 225 -9.69 23.27 21.94
CA VAL A 225 -9.27 22.85 23.30
C VAL A 225 -9.76 23.85 24.33
N THR A 226 -10.31 23.36 25.45
CA THR A 226 -10.68 24.19 26.61
C THR A 226 -9.91 23.71 27.83
N ALA A 227 -9.54 24.65 28.71
CA ALA A 227 -8.95 24.30 30.01
C ALA A 227 -9.95 23.53 30.85
N ARG A 228 -9.49 22.53 31.58
CA ARG A 228 -10.28 21.78 32.58
C ARG A 228 -10.39 22.58 33.87
#